data_70483dadca4c7232d1ec228483d99e8d
#
_entry.id   70483dadca4c7232d1ec228483d99e8d
#
_cell.length_a   1.000
_cell.length_b   1.000
_cell.length_c   1.000
_cell.angle_alpha   90.00
_cell.angle_beta   90.00
_cell.angle_gamma   90.00
#
_symmetry.space_group_name_H-M   'P 1'
#
loop_
_entity.id
_entity.type
_entity.pdbx_description
1 polymer ?
#
loop_
_entity_poly.entity_id
_entity_poly.type
_entity_poly.pdbx_seq_one_letter_code
_entity_poly.pdbx_strand_id
1 'polypeptide(L)'
;ELNLQLRPTLLAMKPGTRILSNTFSMGDWEPDQVIRVAKGTGYFWTVPAMAKGVWSISGLEGSGLATLKLDQVFQRVGGTIQQNGRQQNLLGARMDGFDLHFSFVSSEGQLKSVIARVEGNSIKGEVIGPYGMHDFQVPPLQIEGHRQ
;
A
#
# COMPACT_ATOMS: atom_id res chain seq x y z
N GLU A 1 20.53 -15.47 -11.69
CA GLU A 1 21.25 -14.21 -12.00
C GLU A 1 20.52 -13.37 -13.04
N LEU A 2 19.93 -13.95 -14.12
CA LEU A 2 19.21 -13.20 -15.14
C LEU A 2 18.06 -12.36 -14.56
N ASN A 3 17.27 -12.91 -13.65
CA ASN A 3 16.16 -12.19 -13.01
C ASN A 3 16.65 -10.98 -12.20
N LEU A 4 17.80 -11.07 -11.55
CA LEU A 4 18.39 -9.96 -10.82
C LEU A 4 18.83 -8.84 -11.76
N GLN A 5 19.30 -9.17 -12.95
CA GLN A 5 19.67 -8.18 -13.98
C GLN A 5 18.43 -7.51 -14.58
N LEU A 6 17.34 -8.25 -14.73
CA LEU A 6 16.05 -7.72 -15.25
C LEU A 6 15.28 -6.91 -14.22
N ARG A 7 15.53 -7.11 -12.93
CA ARG A 7 14.75 -6.51 -11.85
C ARG A 7 14.57 -4.99 -11.96
N PRO A 8 15.59 -4.18 -12.25
CA PRO A 8 15.39 -2.73 -12.40
C PRO A 8 14.40 -2.38 -13.51
N THR A 9 14.50 -3.10 -14.64
CA THR A 9 13.58 -2.90 -15.77
C THR A 9 12.15 -3.30 -15.41
N LEU A 10 11.99 -4.41 -14.70
CA LEU A 10 10.68 -4.90 -14.26
C LEU A 10 10.03 -3.95 -13.25
N LEU A 11 10.81 -3.42 -12.30
CA LEU A 11 10.34 -2.44 -11.32
C LEU A 11 9.95 -1.10 -11.96
N ALA A 12 10.53 -0.76 -13.11
CA ALA A 12 10.19 0.45 -13.85
C ALA A 12 8.93 0.30 -14.71
N MET A 13 8.36 -0.90 -14.81
CA MET A 13 7.11 -1.12 -15.51
C MET A 13 5.95 -0.42 -14.79
N LYS A 14 4.85 -0.24 -15.50
CA LYS A 14 3.63 0.34 -14.94
C LYS A 14 3.20 -0.42 -13.68
N PRO A 15 2.90 0.28 -12.58
CA PRO A 15 2.32 -0.35 -11.40
C PRO A 15 1.10 -1.20 -11.74
N GLY A 16 0.95 -2.33 -11.07
CA GLY A 16 -0.08 -3.32 -11.40
C GLY A 16 0.33 -4.34 -12.46
N THR A 17 1.47 -4.15 -13.15
CA THR A 17 2.03 -5.17 -14.06
C THR A 17 2.31 -6.45 -13.28
N ARG A 18 1.84 -7.55 -13.80
CA ARG A 18 2.05 -8.88 -13.21
C ARG A 18 3.23 -9.58 -13.85
N ILE A 19 4.09 -10.15 -13.00
CA ILE A 19 5.30 -10.86 -13.40
C ILE A 19 5.17 -12.29 -12.87
N LEU A 20 5.44 -13.24 -13.75
CA LEU A 20 5.52 -14.65 -13.41
C LEU A 20 6.91 -15.17 -13.77
N SER A 21 7.57 -15.80 -12.82
CA SER A 21 8.82 -16.52 -13.06
C SER A 21 8.69 -17.97 -12.66
N ASN A 22 9.20 -18.85 -13.51
CA ASN A 22 9.29 -20.28 -13.21
C ASN A 22 10.66 -20.56 -12.61
N THR A 23 10.69 -21.09 -11.39
CA THR A 23 11.88 -21.56 -10.67
C THR A 23 12.80 -20.46 -10.14
N PHE A 24 12.87 -19.29 -10.75
CA PHE A 24 13.85 -18.24 -10.41
C PHE A 24 13.22 -17.11 -9.61
N SER A 25 13.85 -16.76 -8.48
CA SER A 25 13.45 -15.64 -7.63
C SER A 25 14.02 -14.30 -8.13
N MET A 26 13.56 -13.20 -7.52
CA MET A 26 14.06 -11.83 -7.74
C MET A 26 14.98 -11.36 -6.60
N GLY A 27 15.61 -12.30 -5.87
CA GLY A 27 16.43 -11.96 -4.72
C GLY A 27 15.60 -11.45 -3.55
N ASP A 28 15.97 -10.30 -3.02
CA ASP A 28 15.30 -9.65 -1.90
C ASP A 28 13.95 -9.01 -2.26
N TRP A 29 13.59 -8.94 -3.53
CA TRP A 29 12.21 -8.64 -3.92
C TRP A 29 11.37 -9.93 -3.79
N GLU A 30 10.78 -10.09 -2.62
CA GLU A 30 9.96 -11.27 -2.34
C GLU A 30 8.73 -11.32 -3.23
N PRO A 31 8.31 -12.52 -3.67
CA PRO A 31 7.09 -12.67 -4.46
C PRO A 31 5.85 -12.41 -3.61
N ASP A 32 4.81 -11.87 -4.24
CA ASP A 32 3.50 -11.73 -3.62
C ASP A 32 2.80 -13.08 -3.45
N GLN A 33 3.11 -14.02 -4.35
CA GLN A 33 2.56 -15.37 -4.30
C GLN A 33 3.56 -16.40 -4.80
N VAL A 34 3.61 -17.55 -4.13
CA VAL A 34 4.40 -18.73 -4.53
C VAL A 34 3.47 -19.89 -4.79
N ILE A 35 3.54 -20.45 -5.99
CA ILE A 35 2.77 -21.62 -6.40
C ILE A 35 3.73 -22.79 -6.59
N ARG A 36 3.56 -23.84 -5.77
CA ARG A 36 4.35 -25.07 -5.84
C ARG A 36 3.55 -26.17 -6.50
N VAL A 37 4.13 -26.75 -7.54
CA VAL A 37 3.59 -27.91 -8.25
C VAL A 37 4.65 -29.00 -8.31
N ALA A 38 4.23 -30.23 -8.65
CA ALA A 38 5.13 -31.39 -8.67
C ALA A 38 6.40 -31.22 -9.54
N LYS A 39 6.37 -30.35 -10.54
CA LYS A 39 7.48 -30.14 -11.48
C LYS A 39 8.12 -28.75 -11.43
N GLY A 40 7.84 -27.94 -10.40
CA GLY A 40 8.47 -26.62 -10.32
C GLY A 40 7.79 -25.67 -9.34
N THR A 41 8.34 -24.49 -9.26
CA THR A 41 7.83 -23.40 -8.40
C THR A 41 7.59 -22.18 -9.26
N GLY A 42 6.38 -21.66 -9.25
CA GLY A 42 6.02 -20.38 -9.85
C GLY A 42 6.08 -19.27 -8.81
N TYR A 43 6.75 -18.19 -9.15
CA TYR A 43 6.82 -16.98 -8.34
C TYR A 43 6.05 -15.87 -9.03
N PHE A 44 5.21 -15.21 -8.29
CA PHE A 44 4.33 -14.14 -8.78
C PHE A 44 4.64 -12.83 -8.10
N TRP A 45 4.77 -11.76 -8.87
CA TRP A 45 4.90 -10.38 -8.39
C TRP A 45 3.90 -9.47 -9.09
N THR A 46 3.48 -8.45 -8.38
CA THR A 46 2.78 -7.30 -8.95
C THR A 46 3.67 -6.08 -8.75
N VAL A 47 3.96 -5.35 -9.82
CA VAL A 47 4.81 -4.15 -9.74
C VAL A 47 4.12 -3.11 -8.87
N PRO A 48 4.73 -2.69 -7.75
CA PRO A 48 4.13 -1.72 -6.85
C PRO A 48 4.30 -0.29 -7.36
N ALA A 49 3.30 0.56 -7.11
CA ALA A 49 3.47 2.00 -7.25
C ALA A 49 4.46 2.52 -6.20
N MET A 50 5.11 3.65 -6.50
CA MET A 50 6.05 4.30 -5.60
C MET A 50 5.30 5.24 -4.65
N ALA A 51 5.16 4.82 -3.40
CA ALA A 51 4.46 5.58 -2.36
C ALA A 51 5.41 6.26 -1.36
N LYS A 52 6.71 5.99 -1.43
CA LYS A 52 7.70 6.59 -0.50
C LYS A 52 7.63 8.11 -0.51
N GLY A 53 7.66 8.71 0.66
CA GLY A 53 7.71 10.15 0.82
C GLY A 53 6.75 10.68 1.89
N VAL A 54 6.54 11.98 1.87
CA VAL A 54 5.64 12.68 2.78
C VAL A 54 4.40 13.13 2.02
N TRP A 55 3.24 12.83 2.57
CA TRP A 55 1.95 13.10 1.96
C TRP A 55 1.07 13.93 2.88
N SER A 56 0.34 14.88 2.30
CA SER A 56 -0.78 15.56 2.96
C SER A 56 -2.07 14.88 2.57
N ILE A 57 -2.82 14.39 3.55
CA ILE A 57 -4.06 13.62 3.35
C ILE A 57 -5.22 14.34 4.02
N SER A 58 -6.32 14.49 3.30
CA SER A 58 -7.60 14.95 3.85
C SER A 58 -8.61 13.81 3.91
N GLY A 59 -9.59 13.92 4.80
CA GLY A 59 -10.73 13.00 4.88
C GLY A 59 -10.54 11.78 5.78
N LEU A 60 -9.41 11.63 6.45
CA LEU A 60 -9.19 10.49 7.37
C LEU A 60 -10.08 10.56 8.61
N GLU A 61 -10.10 11.71 9.26
CA GLU A 61 -10.93 11.99 10.42
C GLU A 61 -11.36 13.47 10.39
N GLY A 62 -12.60 13.70 9.99
CA GLY A 62 -13.12 15.07 9.96
C GLY A 62 -12.47 15.97 8.90
N SER A 63 -12.38 17.26 9.18
CA SER A 63 -11.92 18.27 8.23
C SER A 63 -10.42 18.58 8.28
N GLY A 64 -9.68 17.94 9.19
CA GLY A 64 -8.24 18.19 9.37
C GLY A 64 -7.37 17.50 8.34
N LEU A 65 -6.17 18.08 8.11
CA LEU A 65 -5.14 17.42 7.32
C LEU A 65 -4.32 16.48 8.20
N ALA A 66 -4.01 15.31 7.66
CA ALA A 66 -3.05 14.39 8.23
C ALA A 66 -1.75 14.42 7.43
N THR A 67 -0.64 14.20 8.09
CA THR A 67 0.67 13.98 7.46
C THR A 67 0.99 12.49 7.51
N LEU A 68 1.18 11.89 6.34
CA LEU A 68 1.55 10.50 6.17
C LEU A 68 3.00 10.45 5.71
N LYS A 69 3.87 9.81 6.48
CA LYS A 69 5.27 9.57 6.10
C LYS A 69 5.44 8.10 5.78
N LEU A 70 5.85 7.80 4.56
CA LEU A 70 6.00 6.45 4.07
C LEU A 70 7.43 6.13 3.70
N ASP A 71 7.92 5.00 4.18
CA ASP A 71 9.08 4.28 3.66
C ASP A 71 8.60 3.07 2.87
N GLN A 72 9.39 2.68 1.88
CA GLN A 72 9.02 1.60 0.99
C GLN A 72 10.25 0.81 0.53
N VAL A 73 10.15 -0.50 0.59
CA VAL A 73 11.06 -1.45 -0.04
C VAL A 73 10.20 -2.43 -0.84
N PHE A 74 10.19 -2.28 -2.16
CA PHE A 74 9.30 -3.00 -3.08
C PHE A 74 7.83 -2.82 -2.69
N GLN A 75 7.08 -3.90 -2.43
CA GLN A 75 5.68 -3.82 -1.97
C GLN A 75 5.54 -3.61 -0.45
N ARG A 76 6.63 -3.71 0.29
CA ARG A 76 6.60 -3.47 1.73
C ARG A 76 6.61 -1.99 2.03
N VAL A 77 5.68 -1.55 2.83
CA VAL A 77 5.51 -0.16 3.24
C VAL A 77 5.46 -0.09 4.76
N GLY A 78 6.12 0.91 5.30
CA GLY A 78 6.00 1.28 6.70
C GLY A 78 5.94 2.79 6.82
N GLY A 79 5.64 3.27 8.00
CA GLY A 79 5.63 4.69 8.23
C GLY A 79 4.72 5.13 9.36
N THR A 80 4.45 6.43 9.39
CA THR A 80 3.68 7.07 10.44
C THR A 80 2.59 7.95 9.87
N ILE A 81 1.54 8.13 10.65
CA ILE A 81 0.48 9.10 10.40
C ILE A 81 0.41 10.07 11.57
N GLN A 82 0.34 11.36 11.27
CA GLN A 82 0.19 12.42 12.26
C GLN A 82 -1.06 13.23 11.94
N GLN A 83 -1.94 13.36 12.92
CA GLN A 83 -3.16 14.16 12.82
C GLN A 83 -3.55 14.68 14.20
N ASN A 84 -4.03 15.94 14.27
CA ASN A 84 -4.51 16.56 15.52
C ASN A 84 -3.50 16.48 16.68
N GLY A 85 -2.20 16.66 16.38
CA GLY A 85 -1.13 16.60 17.38
C GLY A 85 -0.76 15.18 17.85
N ARG A 86 -1.38 14.16 17.29
CA ARG A 86 -1.14 12.74 17.60
C ARG A 86 -0.44 12.05 16.45
N GLN A 87 0.64 11.33 16.77
CA GLN A 87 1.38 10.51 15.81
C GLN A 87 1.29 9.05 16.19
N GLN A 88 1.14 8.19 15.20
CA GLN A 88 1.15 6.73 15.39
C GLN A 88 1.80 6.04 14.20
N ASN A 89 2.29 4.82 14.44
CA ASN A 89 2.76 3.94 13.36
C ASN A 89 1.56 3.40 12.57
N LEU A 90 1.77 3.24 11.27
CA LEU A 90 0.81 2.53 10.43
C LEU A 90 0.80 1.04 10.77
N LEU A 91 -0.36 0.43 10.68
CA LEU A 91 -0.56 -0.99 10.91
C LEU A 91 -0.83 -1.70 9.59
N GLY A 92 -0.10 -2.78 9.34
CA GLY A 92 -0.32 -3.62 8.16
C GLY A 92 -0.15 -2.90 6.83
N ALA A 93 0.73 -1.89 6.76
CA ALA A 93 0.92 -1.12 5.55
C ALA A 93 1.58 -1.96 4.44
N ARG A 94 1.01 -1.92 3.25
CA ARG A 94 1.54 -2.61 2.07
C ARG A 94 1.06 -1.98 0.77
N MET A 95 1.82 -2.19 -0.30
CA MET A 95 1.38 -1.89 -1.66
C MET A 95 0.93 -3.17 -2.36
N ASP A 96 -0.21 -3.09 -3.03
CA ASP A 96 -0.68 -4.10 -3.97
C ASP A 96 -0.93 -3.39 -5.32
N GLY A 97 0.06 -3.45 -6.21
CA GLY A 97 0.05 -2.68 -7.43
C GLY A 97 -0.07 -1.19 -7.15
N PHE A 98 -1.17 -0.56 -7.56
CA PHE A 98 -1.47 0.84 -7.29
C PHE A 98 -2.02 1.09 -5.89
N ASP A 99 -2.48 0.06 -5.18
CA ASP A 99 -3.26 0.24 -3.97
C ASP A 99 -2.39 0.18 -2.72
N LEU A 100 -2.38 1.28 -1.98
CA LEU A 100 -1.82 1.37 -0.64
C LEU A 100 -2.88 0.92 0.36
N HIS A 101 -2.55 -0.07 1.16
CA HIS A 101 -3.36 -0.55 2.28
C HIS A 101 -2.66 -0.21 3.59
N PHE A 102 -3.37 0.33 4.53
CA PHE A 102 -2.92 0.46 5.91
C PHE A 102 -4.09 0.59 6.87
N SER A 103 -3.82 0.38 8.15
CA SER A 103 -4.77 0.64 9.22
C SER A 103 -4.18 1.60 10.25
N PHE A 104 -5.05 2.30 10.94
CA PHE A 104 -4.71 3.23 12.01
C PHE A 104 -5.80 3.22 13.08
N VAL A 105 -5.46 3.72 14.25
CA VAL A 105 -6.42 3.89 15.35
C VAL A 105 -6.95 5.33 15.34
N SER A 106 -8.26 5.48 15.21
CA SER A 106 -8.90 6.79 15.21
C SER A 106 -8.82 7.50 16.56
N SER A 107 -9.16 8.79 16.59
CA SER A 107 -9.25 9.57 17.83
C SER A 107 -10.23 8.99 18.86
N GLU A 108 -11.21 8.24 18.40
CA GLU A 108 -12.19 7.53 19.24
C GLU A 108 -11.73 6.12 19.67
N GLY A 109 -10.48 5.74 19.33
CA GLY A 109 -9.93 4.42 19.66
C GLY A 109 -10.39 3.28 18.77
N GLN A 110 -10.98 3.57 17.63
CA GLN A 110 -11.45 2.56 16.67
C GLN A 110 -10.37 2.25 15.62
N LEU A 111 -10.19 0.98 15.32
CA LEU A 111 -9.32 0.57 14.22
C LEU A 111 -10.04 0.86 12.90
N LYS A 112 -9.41 1.66 12.04
CA LYS A 112 -9.89 1.99 10.70
C LYS A 112 -8.88 1.55 9.67
N SER A 113 -9.36 1.10 8.53
CA SER A 113 -8.53 0.66 7.41
C SER A 113 -8.71 1.60 6.22
N VAL A 114 -7.61 1.81 5.50
CA VAL A 114 -7.57 2.64 4.31
C VAL A 114 -7.16 1.78 3.12
N ILE A 115 -7.85 1.97 2.02
CA ILE A 115 -7.45 1.50 0.70
C ILE A 115 -7.39 2.70 -0.20
N ALA A 116 -6.21 3.03 -0.72
CA ALA A 116 -6.03 4.22 -1.53
C ALA A 116 -5.13 3.95 -2.74
N ARG A 117 -5.56 4.45 -3.89
CA ARG A 117 -4.81 4.35 -5.13
C ARG A 117 -3.76 5.45 -5.19
N VAL A 118 -2.52 5.04 -5.44
CA VAL A 118 -1.37 5.95 -5.61
C VAL A 118 -1.06 6.09 -7.09
N GLU A 119 -1.17 7.30 -7.61
CA GLU A 119 -0.81 7.64 -8.98
C GLU A 119 0.10 8.89 -8.99
N GLY A 120 1.40 8.68 -9.27
CA GLY A 120 2.36 9.77 -9.23
C GLY A 120 2.39 10.46 -7.87
N ASN A 121 2.06 11.74 -7.83
CA ASN A 121 2.04 12.54 -6.61
C ASN A 121 0.65 12.66 -5.98
N SER A 122 -0.31 11.89 -6.42
CA SER A 122 -1.67 11.93 -5.90
C SER A 122 -2.09 10.59 -5.29
N ILE A 123 -2.92 10.67 -4.27
CA ILE A 123 -3.50 9.53 -3.58
C ILE A 123 -4.99 9.77 -3.38
N LYS A 124 -5.81 8.78 -3.73
CA LYS A 124 -7.27 8.83 -3.57
C LYS A 124 -7.79 7.48 -3.10
N GLY A 125 -8.71 7.50 -2.17
CA GLY A 125 -9.25 6.25 -1.66
C GLY A 125 -10.33 6.42 -0.62
N GLU A 126 -10.47 5.41 0.20
CA GLU A 126 -11.54 5.28 1.15
C GLU A 126 -11.04 4.84 2.52
N VAL A 127 -11.68 5.37 3.56
CA VAL A 127 -11.58 4.83 4.92
C VAL A 127 -12.73 3.87 5.12
N ILE A 128 -12.39 2.62 5.40
CA ILE A 128 -13.36 1.57 5.73
C ILE A 128 -13.49 1.52 7.25
N GLY A 129 -14.71 1.51 7.76
CA GLY A 129 -15.02 1.47 9.19
C GLY A 129 -14.53 0.22 9.90
N PRO A 130 -14.88 0.04 11.19
CA PRO A 130 -14.34 -1.05 11.98
C PRO A 130 -14.57 -2.40 11.31
N TYR A 131 -13.57 -3.24 11.39
CA TYR A 131 -13.53 -4.57 10.78
C TYR A 131 -14.84 -5.34 11.01
N GLY A 132 -15.49 -5.76 9.93
CA GLY A 132 -16.63 -6.68 9.97
C GLY A 132 -18.01 -6.04 9.98
N MET A 133 -18.12 -4.73 10.05
CA MET A 133 -19.39 -4.03 9.85
C MET A 133 -19.37 -3.23 8.55
N HIS A 134 -19.75 -3.87 7.48
CA HIS A 134 -20.36 -3.13 6.37
C HIS A 134 -21.70 -2.61 6.86
N ASP A 135 -21.67 -1.46 7.52
CA ASP A 135 -22.89 -0.71 7.65
C ASP A 135 -23.18 -0.13 6.26
N PHE A 136 -23.99 -0.84 5.51
CA PHE A 136 -24.44 -0.42 4.16
C PHE A 136 -25.18 0.92 4.16
N GLN A 137 -25.44 1.49 5.32
CA GLN A 137 -26.14 2.76 5.49
C GLN A 137 -25.20 3.96 5.59
N VAL A 138 -23.93 3.74 5.89
CA VAL A 138 -22.93 4.82 5.98
C VAL A 138 -21.92 4.66 4.85
N PRO A 139 -21.89 5.58 3.87
CA PRO A 139 -20.89 5.52 2.81
C PRO A 139 -19.49 5.64 3.40
N PRO A 140 -18.48 4.94 2.84
CA PRO A 140 -17.10 5.07 3.29
C PRO A 140 -16.63 6.52 3.13
N LEU A 141 -15.77 6.96 4.07
CA LEU A 141 -15.17 8.29 4.00
C LEU A 141 -14.16 8.32 2.86
N GLN A 142 -14.29 9.32 2.00
CA GLN A 142 -13.35 9.53 0.91
C GLN A 142 -12.10 10.26 1.41
N ILE A 143 -10.94 9.79 1.01
CA ILE A 143 -9.68 10.46 1.26
C ILE A 143 -9.02 10.93 -0.02
N GLU A 144 -8.32 12.02 0.07
CA GLU A 144 -7.53 12.57 -1.02
C GLU A 144 -6.26 13.20 -0.46
N GLY A 145 -5.18 13.07 -1.19
CA GLY A 145 -3.92 13.65 -0.77
C GLY A 145 -2.91 13.77 -1.90
N HIS A 146 -1.82 14.43 -1.59
CA HIS A 146 -0.72 14.63 -2.52
C HIS A 146 0.62 14.64 -1.78
N ARG A 147 1.65 14.24 -2.53
CA ARG A 147 3.03 14.23 -2.06
C ARG A 147 3.51 15.68 -1.88
N GLN A 148 4.14 15.92 -0.77
CA GLN A 148 4.79 17.18 -0.47
C GLN A 148 6.12 17.33 -1.22
#